data_090124e517291c4983669e78847c01de
#
_entry.id   090124e517291c4983669e78847c01de
#
_cell.length_a   1.000
_cell.length_b   1.000
_cell.length_c   1.000
_cell.angle_alpha   90.00
_cell.angle_beta   90.00
_cell.angle_gamma   90.00
#
_symmetry.space_group_name_H-M   'P 1'
#
loop_
_entity.id
_entity.type
_entity.pdbx_description
1 polymer ?
#
loop_
_entity_poly.entity_id
_entity_poly.type
_entity_poly.pdbx_seq_one_letter_code
_entity_poly.pdbx_strand_id
1 'polypeptide(L)'
;MNTLEKFEALNFQHAILAIEERMKTMPPLEFKVVHHFANGIYARELHIPAGSALTGKIHKTEHLCTVAKGDIKVMDHNGYKHLKAGDTFVSKPGVKRLGLAIEDTIFVTYHPATTQNVDELLSLLVCDTFEEYHRHYVENVSREQDRLDYQAFLTEWHFTEEQVQAMVQNTDDLIDLPDFYAHLSLKDSAIAGQGLFSDIDIPADKVIAPARVAGKRTPAGRYVNHSSVPNCIMWADKSADIWLISLYNIKPGDELTVDYRQAGQVNIESLRLAA
;
A
#
# COMPACT_ATOMS: atom_id res chain seq x y z
N MET A 1 -3.74 11.47 3.00
CA MET A 1 -4.32 10.38 3.82
C MET A 1 -3.65 10.45 5.18
N ASN A 2 -4.43 10.61 6.26
CA ASN A 2 -3.84 10.69 7.60
C ASN A 2 -3.37 9.29 8.08
N THR A 3 -2.70 9.23 9.23
CA THR A 3 -2.08 7.98 9.71
C THR A 3 -3.10 6.91 10.07
N LEU A 4 -4.25 7.31 10.63
CA LEU A 4 -5.34 6.37 10.93
C LEU A 4 -5.89 5.75 9.64
N GLU A 5 -6.09 6.57 8.60
CA GLU A 5 -6.53 6.12 7.28
C GLU A 5 -5.55 5.13 6.64
N LYS A 6 -4.22 5.32 6.81
CA LYS A 6 -3.22 4.40 6.28
C LYS A 6 -3.17 3.06 7.06
N PHE A 7 -3.34 3.11 8.38
CA PHE A 7 -3.43 1.90 9.19
C PHE A 7 -4.71 1.10 8.87
N GLU A 8 -5.83 1.79 8.69
CA GLU A 8 -7.08 1.20 8.21
C GLU A 8 -6.93 0.63 6.79
N ALA A 9 -6.15 1.29 5.92
CA ALA A 9 -5.87 0.79 4.58
C ALA A 9 -5.10 -0.54 4.58
N LEU A 10 -4.11 -0.70 5.46
CA LEU A 10 -3.36 -1.96 5.60
C LEU A 10 -4.23 -3.09 6.15
N ASN A 11 -5.02 -2.81 7.18
CA ASN A 11 -5.99 -3.78 7.71
C ASN A 11 -7.02 -4.17 6.65
N PHE A 12 -7.46 -3.22 5.82
CA PHE A 12 -8.36 -3.48 4.71
C PHE A 12 -7.69 -4.34 3.61
N GLN A 13 -6.41 -4.10 3.30
CA GLN A 13 -5.68 -4.94 2.33
C GLN A 13 -5.66 -6.41 2.76
N HIS A 14 -5.33 -6.69 4.02
CA HIS A 14 -5.35 -8.05 4.55
C HIS A 14 -6.77 -8.65 4.50
N ALA A 15 -7.78 -7.89 4.90
CA ALA A 15 -9.16 -8.34 4.89
C ALA A 15 -9.68 -8.65 3.48
N ILE A 16 -9.38 -7.80 2.49
CA ILE A 16 -9.84 -8.03 1.10
C ILE A 16 -9.14 -9.23 0.45
N LEU A 17 -7.86 -9.45 0.76
CA LEU A 17 -7.13 -10.63 0.29
C LEU A 17 -7.71 -11.91 0.90
N ALA A 18 -8.03 -11.92 2.20
CA ALA A 18 -8.68 -13.06 2.85
C ALA A 18 -10.06 -13.36 2.25
N ILE A 19 -10.83 -12.31 1.89
CA ILE A 19 -12.10 -12.45 1.18
C ILE A 19 -11.87 -13.05 -0.22
N GLU A 20 -10.88 -12.59 -0.98
CA GLU A 20 -10.56 -13.15 -2.30
C GLU A 20 -10.19 -14.63 -2.24
N GLU A 21 -9.35 -15.02 -1.29
CA GLU A 21 -9.00 -16.45 -1.10
C GLU A 21 -10.24 -17.30 -0.83
N ARG A 22 -11.18 -16.79 -0.04
CA ARG A 22 -12.46 -17.47 0.18
C ARG A 22 -13.31 -17.50 -1.09
N MET A 23 -13.38 -16.41 -1.86
CA MET A 23 -14.14 -16.35 -3.12
C MET A 23 -13.60 -17.33 -4.16
N LYS A 24 -12.29 -17.57 -4.22
CA LYS A 24 -11.66 -18.56 -5.11
C LYS A 24 -12.13 -20.01 -4.85
N THR A 25 -12.62 -20.29 -3.65
CA THR A 25 -13.20 -21.62 -3.32
C THR A 25 -14.66 -21.77 -3.73
N MET A 26 -15.30 -20.69 -4.20
CA MET A 26 -16.70 -20.67 -4.65
C MET A 26 -16.78 -20.90 -6.16
N PRO A 27 -17.93 -21.35 -6.70
CA PRO A 27 -18.13 -21.42 -8.14
C PRO A 27 -17.85 -20.06 -8.79
N PRO A 28 -17.05 -20.00 -9.89
CA PRO A 28 -16.74 -18.75 -10.55
C PRO A 28 -17.99 -18.14 -11.17
N LEU A 29 -18.11 -16.82 -11.08
CA LEU A 29 -19.11 -16.05 -11.79
C LEU A 29 -18.45 -15.40 -13.01
N GLU A 30 -19.02 -15.63 -14.18
CA GLU A 30 -18.59 -14.95 -15.39
C GLU A 30 -19.39 -13.66 -15.56
N PHE A 31 -18.67 -12.54 -15.70
CA PHE A 31 -19.25 -11.23 -15.96
C PHE A 31 -19.06 -10.88 -17.44
N LYS A 32 -20.12 -10.38 -18.08
CA LYS A 32 -19.98 -9.80 -19.42
C LYS A 32 -19.14 -8.55 -19.33
N VAL A 33 -18.07 -8.48 -20.15
CA VAL A 33 -17.21 -7.31 -20.32
C VAL A 33 -17.35 -6.78 -21.73
N VAL A 34 -17.50 -5.47 -21.88
CA VAL A 34 -17.50 -4.80 -23.18
C VAL A 34 -16.35 -3.78 -23.18
N HIS A 35 -15.59 -3.78 -24.27
CA HIS A 35 -14.44 -2.90 -24.45
C HIS A 35 -14.78 -1.83 -25.49
N HIS A 36 -14.61 -0.57 -25.12
CA HIS A 36 -14.84 0.58 -26.00
C HIS A 36 -13.54 1.34 -26.19
N PHE A 37 -13.27 1.74 -27.42
CA PHE A 37 -12.07 2.48 -27.79
C PHE A 37 -12.42 3.78 -28.50
N ALA A 38 -11.79 4.86 -28.07
CA ALA A 38 -11.71 6.13 -28.77
C ALA A 38 -10.24 6.57 -28.85
N ASN A 39 -9.94 7.62 -29.59
CA ASN A 39 -8.57 8.09 -29.70
C ASN A 39 -8.01 8.53 -28.33
N GLY A 40 -7.03 7.79 -27.84
CA GLY A 40 -6.39 8.04 -26.55
C GLY A 40 -7.19 7.57 -25.33
N ILE A 41 -8.36 6.92 -25.50
CA ILE A 41 -9.23 6.51 -24.40
C ILE A 41 -9.65 5.05 -24.57
N TYR A 42 -9.57 4.29 -23.50
CA TYR A 42 -10.17 2.98 -23.33
C TYR A 42 -11.23 3.02 -22.23
N ALA A 43 -12.45 2.53 -22.51
CA ALA A 43 -13.47 2.32 -21.50
C ALA A 43 -13.78 0.82 -21.38
N ARG A 44 -13.74 0.32 -20.14
CA ARG A 44 -14.09 -1.05 -19.79
C ARG A 44 -15.44 -1.05 -19.08
N GLU A 45 -16.43 -1.63 -19.73
CA GLU A 45 -17.79 -1.77 -19.22
C GLU A 45 -17.99 -3.18 -18.66
N LEU A 46 -18.33 -3.28 -17.39
CA LEU A 46 -18.56 -4.52 -16.67
C LEU A 46 -20.03 -4.64 -16.29
N HIS A 47 -20.67 -5.73 -16.73
CA HIS A 47 -22.05 -6.07 -16.36
C HIS A 47 -22.03 -7.01 -15.17
N ILE A 48 -22.61 -6.58 -14.05
CA ILE A 48 -22.59 -7.28 -12.76
C ILE A 48 -24.05 -7.63 -12.40
N PRO A 49 -24.45 -8.91 -12.40
CA PRO A 49 -25.79 -9.33 -12.00
C PRO A 49 -26.10 -8.95 -10.55
N ALA A 50 -27.36 -8.67 -10.24
CA ALA A 50 -27.84 -8.43 -8.88
C ALA A 50 -27.43 -9.56 -7.92
N GLY A 51 -27.05 -9.23 -6.70
CA GLY A 51 -26.61 -10.17 -5.67
C GLY A 51 -25.17 -10.68 -5.84
N SER A 52 -24.46 -10.27 -6.92
CA SER A 52 -23.07 -10.70 -7.14
C SER A 52 -22.10 -9.87 -6.33
N ALA A 53 -21.13 -10.55 -5.70
CA ALA A 53 -19.96 -9.94 -5.08
C ALA A 53 -18.73 -10.14 -5.96
N LEU A 54 -17.85 -9.12 -6.02
CA LEU A 54 -16.61 -9.17 -6.78
C LEU A 54 -15.53 -8.32 -6.13
N THR A 55 -14.27 -8.66 -6.37
CA THR A 55 -13.12 -7.80 -6.07
C THR A 55 -12.54 -7.24 -7.37
N GLY A 56 -12.09 -5.99 -7.32
CA GLY A 56 -11.43 -5.34 -8.46
C GLY A 56 -9.94 -5.67 -8.53
N LYS A 57 -9.34 -5.50 -9.71
CA LYS A 57 -7.88 -5.44 -9.87
C LYS A 57 -7.33 -4.17 -9.23
N ILE A 58 -6.03 -4.16 -8.94
CA ILE A 58 -5.33 -2.98 -8.44
C ILE A 58 -4.86 -2.18 -9.66
N HIS A 59 -5.29 -0.92 -9.75
CA HIS A 59 -4.92 -0.07 -10.88
C HIS A 59 -3.61 0.66 -10.62
N LYS A 60 -2.74 0.70 -11.63
CA LYS A 60 -1.44 1.39 -11.58
C LYS A 60 -1.58 2.91 -11.72
N THR A 61 -2.67 3.38 -12.32
CA THR A 61 -2.91 4.79 -12.64
C THR A 61 -4.24 5.28 -12.09
N GLU A 62 -4.33 6.59 -11.87
CA GLU A 62 -5.59 7.26 -11.59
C GLU A 62 -6.54 7.13 -12.79
N HIS A 63 -7.82 6.89 -12.53
CA HIS A 63 -8.82 6.71 -13.58
C HIS A 63 -10.22 7.09 -13.08
N LEU A 64 -11.12 7.36 -14.03
CA LEU A 64 -12.53 7.61 -13.73
C LEU A 64 -13.32 6.29 -13.65
N CYS A 65 -14.29 6.26 -12.75
CA CYS A 65 -15.27 5.20 -12.61
C CYS A 65 -16.68 5.79 -12.66
N THR A 66 -17.60 5.14 -13.36
CA THR A 66 -19.02 5.54 -13.43
C THR A 66 -19.93 4.33 -13.25
N VAL A 67 -20.98 4.48 -12.46
CA VAL A 67 -22.11 3.55 -12.44
C VAL A 67 -23.07 3.99 -13.53
N ALA A 68 -23.02 3.34 -14.71
CA ALA A 68 -23.87 3.68 -15.83
C ALA A 68 -25.32 3.19 -15.63
N LYS A 69 -25.51 2.11 -14.86
CA LYS A 69 -26.83 1.53 -14.53
C LYS A 69 -26.75 0.81 -13.19
N GLY A 70 -27.89 0.74 -12.47
CA GLY A 70 -28.07 -0.08 -11.28
C GLY A 70 -27.62 0.57 -9.99
N ASP A 71 -27.34 -0.28 -9.00
CA ASP A 71 -27.05 0.07 -7.62
C ASP A 71 -25.98 -0.89 -7.08
N ILE A 72 -24.87 -0.37 -6.58
CA ILE A 72 -23.76 -1.16 -6.07
C ILE A 72 -23.19 -0.58 -4.78
N LYS A 73 -22.95 -1.45 -3.84
CA LYS A 73 -22.19 -1.13 -2.63
C LYS A 73 -20.72 -1.45 -2.88
N VAL A 74 -19.84 -0.49 -2.62
CA VAL A 74 -18.40 -0.68 -2.74
C VAL A 74 -17.72 -0.37 -1.42
N MET A 75 -16.65 -1.12 -1.13
CA MET A 75 -15.81 -0.92 0.04
C MET A 75 -14.35 -0.84 -0.40
N ASP A 76 -13.65 0.17 0.04
CA ASP A 76 -12.20 0.31 -0.06
C ASP A 76 -11.62 0.75 1.30
N HIS A 77 -10.33 1.04 1.36
CA HIS A 77 -9.67 1.48 2.60
C HIS A 77 -10.24 2.80 3.17
N ASN A 78 -10.97 3.59 2.38
CA ASN A 78 -11.67 4.79 2.85
C ASN A 78 -13.08 4.49 3.36
N GLY A 79 -13.43 3.20 3.48
CA GLY A 79 -14.71 2.74 3.99
C GLY A 79 -15.72 2.38 2.91
N TYR A 80 -16.96 2.40 3.33
CA TYR A 80 -18.11 1.96 2.54
C TYR A 80 -18.74 3.12 1.77
N LYS A 81 -19.09 2.85 0.50
CA LYS A 81 -19.88 3.77 -0.36
C LYS A 81 -21.02 3.04 -1.01
N HIS A 82 -22.16 3.70 -1.09
CA HIS A 82 -23.32 3.25 -1.83
C HIS A 82 -23.44 4.09 -3.10
N LEU A 83 -23.25 3.47 -4.26
CA LEU A 83 -23.19 4.11 -5.56
C LEU A 83 -24.37 3.70 -6.42
N LYS A 84 -24.96 4.66 -7.14
CA LYS A 84 -26.13 4.47 -8.00
C LYS A 84 -25.84 4.95 -9.42
N ALA A 85 -26.71 4.59 -10.32
CA ALA A 85 -26.67 5.05 -11.71
C ALA A 85 -26.49 6.58 -11.78
N GLY A 86 -25.47 7.03 -12.52
CA GLY A 86 -25.06 8.42 -12.65
C GLY A 86 -23.87 8.84 -11.74
N ASP A 87 -23.60 8.09 -10.68
CA ASP A 87 -22.45 8.40 -9.82
C ASP A 87 -21.13 8.20 -10.57
N THR A 88 -20.27 9.21 -10.52
CA THR A 88 -18.93 9.21 -11.12
C THR A 88 -17.91 9.67 -10.10
N PHE A 89 -16.77 8.98 -10.04
CA PHE A 89 -15.71 9.31 -9.10
C PHE A 89 -14.31 8.97 -9.67
N VAL A 90 -13.30 9.57 -9.09
CA VAL A 90 -11.90 9.30 -9.38
C VAL A 90 -11.41 8.15 -8.49
N SER A 91 -10.85 7.11 -9.11
CA SER A 91 -10.13 6.04 -8.43
C SER A 91 -8.63 6.32 -8.42
N LYS A 92 -8.03 6.35 -7.24
CA LYS A 92 -6.59 6.53 -7.09
C LYS A 92 -5.81 5.25 -7.40
N PRO A 93 -4.52 5.36 -7.78
CA PRO A 93 -3.65 4.20 -7.95
C PRO A 93 -3.55 3.37 -6.65
N GLY A 94 -3.31 2.07 -6.78
CA GLY A 94 -3.13 1.16 -5.64
C GLY A 94 -4.41 0.78 -4.90
N VAL A 95 -5.56 1.34 -5.26
CA VAL A 95 -6.83 1.03 -4.59
C VAL A 95 -7.42 -0.27 -5.12
N LYS A 96 -7.71 -1.21 -4.21
CA LYS A 96 -8.48 -2.43 -4.47
C LYS A 96 -9.85 -2.30 -3.81
N ARG A 97 -10.92 -2.75 -4.49
CA ARG A 97 -12.30 -2.63 -4.00
C ARG A 97 -13.01 -3.97 -3.96
N LEU A 98 -13.84 -4.13 -2.94
CA LEU A 98 -14.89 -5.13 -2.88
C LEU A 98 -16.20 -4.47 -3.31
N GLY A 99 -16.93 -5.07 -4.25
CA GLY A 99 -18.24 -4.63 -4.73
C GLY A 99 -19.32 -5.67 -4.45
N LEU A 100 -20.52 -5.19 -4.13
CA LEU A 100 -21.75 -6.00 -4.04
C LEU A 100 -22.85 -5.30 -4.83
N ALA A 101 -23.25 -5.87 -5.95
CA ALA A 101 -24.34 -5.35 -6.76
C ALA A 101 -25.71 -5.61 -6.08
N ILE A 102 -26.46 -4.56 -5.81
CA ILE A 102 -27.82 -4.65 -5.26
C ILE A 102 -28.84 -4.90 -6.37
N GLU A 103 -28.59 -4.27 -7.52
CA GLU A 103 -29.35 -4.46 -8.76
C GLU A 103 -28.40 -4.84 -9.89
N ASP A 104 -28.94 -5.26 -11.05
CA ASP A 104 -28.13 -5.44 -12.25
C ASP A 104 -27.39 -4.15 -12.58
N THR A 105 -26.09 -4.17 -12.41
CA THR A 105 -25.24 -2.98 -12.47
C THR A 105 -24.34 -2.99 -13.69
N ILE A 106 -24.21 -1.84 -14.35
CA ILE A 106 -23.19 -1.57 -15.35
C ILE A 106 -22.19 -0.59 -14.75
N PHE A 107 -20.96 -1.09 -14.57
CA PHE A 107 -19.85 -0.31 -14.00
C PHE A 107 -18.80 -0.06 -15.08
N VAL A 108 -18.46 1.21 -15.32
CA VAL A 108 -17.54 1.60 -16.39
C VAL A 108 -16.29 2.26 -15.79
N THR A 109 -15.12 1.83 -16.26
CA THR A 109 -13.83 2.49 -15.94
C THR A 109 -13.25 3.09 -17.21
N TYR A 110 -12.63 4.27 -17.10
CA TYR A 110 -12.06 5.01 -18.23
C TYR A 110 -10.58 5.23 -18.00
N HIS A 111 -9.78 4.82 -18.98
CA HIS A 111 -8.31 4.86 -18.90
C HIS A 111 -7.71 5.53 -20.13
N PRO A 112 -6.54 6.18 -20.02
CA PRO A 112 -5.76 6.51 -21.19
C PRO A 112 -5.33 5.23 -21.92
N ALA A 113 -5.32 5.28 -23.25
CA ALA A 113 -4.96 4.13 -24.08
C ALA A 113 -4.05 4.55 -25.23
N THR A 114 -2.98 3.80 -25.41
CA THR A 114 -2.02 3.94 -26.51
C THR A 114 -2.14 2.82 -27.54
N THR A 115 -2.93 1.77 -27.23
CA THR A 115 -3.16 0.59 -28.05
C THR A 115 -4.63 0.18 -27.93
N GLN A 116 -5.12 -0.64 -28.86
CA GLN A 116 -6.43 -1.29 -28.79
C GLN A 116 -6.33 -2.78 -28.43
N ASN A 117 -5.15 -3.28 -28.18
CA ASN A 117 -4.93 -4.63 -27.67
C ASN A 117 -5.27 -4.67 -26.17
N VAL A 118 -6.32 -5.40 -25.82
CA VAL A 118 -6.84 -5.48 -24.45
C VAL A 118 -5.80 -6.08 -23.49
N ASP A 119 -5.11 -7.16 -23.88
CA ASP A 119 -4.13 -7.84 -23.02
C ASP A 119 -2.94 -6.92 -22.72
N GLU A 120 -2.48 -6.19 -23.73
CA GLU A 120 -1.42 -5.18 -23.58
C GLU A 120 -1.88 -4.05 -22.63
N LEU A 121 -3.10 -3.52 -22.82
CA LEU A 121 -3.66 -2.50 -21.95
C LEU A 121 -3.79 -3.00 -20.50
N LEU A 122 -4.28 -4.20 -20.28
CA LEU A 122 -4.41 -4.75 -18.92
C LEU A 122 -3.05 -4.86 -18.25
N SER A 123 -2.01 -5.29 -18.96
CA SER A 123 -0.66 -5.34 -18.42
C SER A 123 -0.10 -3.96 -18.02
N LEU A 124 -0.48 -2.91 -18.74
CA LEU A 124 -0.08 -1.54 -18.46
C LEU A 124 -0.89 -0.90 -17.30
N LEU A 125 -2.17 -1.25 -17.17
CA LEU A 125 -3.13 -0.54 -16.34
C LEU A 125 -3.33 -1.17 -14.95
N VAL A 126 -3.15 -2.49 -14.81
CA VAL A 126 -3.51 -3.19 -13.57
C VAL A 126 -2.42 -4.14 -13.07
N CYS A 127 -2.50 -4.44 -11.77
CA CYS A 127 -1.77 -5.50 -11.08
C CYS A 127 -2.76 -6.49 -10.46
N ASP A 128 -2.34 -7.74 -10.31
CA ASP A 128 -3.12 -8.77 -9.62
C ASP A 128 -2.93 -8.71 -8.10
N THR A 129 -1.74 -8.37 -7.65
CA THR A 129 -1.37 -8.35 -6.23
C THR A 129 -0.84 -6.99 -5.79
N PHE A 130 -0.91 -6.72 -4.49
CA PHE A 130 -0.29 -5.53 -3.91
C PHE A 130 1.24 -5.58 -4.02
N GLU A 131 1.85 -6.76 -4.02
CA GLU A 131 3.28 -6.94 -4.24
C GLU A 131 3.70 -6.49 -5.64
N GLU A 132 2.94 -6.87 -6.69
CA GLU A 132 3.17 -6.39 -8.05
C GLU A 132 3.00 -4.87 -8.15
N TYR A 133 1.99 -4.32 -7.48
CA TYR A 133 1.79 -2.87 -7.44
C TYR A 133 2.94 -2.16 -6.72
N HIS A 134 3.40 -2.68 -5.58
CA HIS A 134 4.55 -2.13 -4.86
C HIS A 134 5.81 -2.13 -5.76
N ARG A 135 6.09 -3.25 -6.44
CA ARG A 135 7.22 -3.33 -7.37
C ARG A 135 7.12 -2.31 -8.50
N HIS A 136 5.93 -2.21 -9.14
CA HIS A 136 5.67 -1.19 -10.16
C HIS A 136 5.89 0.22 -9.61
N TYR A 137 5.42 0.49 -8.38
CA TYR A 137 5.58 1.78 -7.72
C TYR A 137 7.07 2.12 -7.52
N VAL A 138 7.84 1.23 -6.93
CA VAL A 138 9.28 1.41 -6.69
C VAL A 138 10.05 1.67 -7.98
N GLU A 139 9.75 0.92 -9.05
CA GLU A 139 10.45 1.03 -10.33
C GLU A 139 10.11 2.30 -11.12
N ASN A 140 8.88 2.79 -11.04
CA ASN A 140 8.37 3.79 -11.98
C ASN A 140 7.88 5.10 -11.35
N VAL A 141 7.57 5.14 -10.06
CA VAL A 141 6.85 6.25 -9.43
C VAL A 141 7.54 6.82 -8.20
N SER A 142 8.23 5.98 -7.41
CA SER A 142 8.54 6.21 -6.00
C SER A 142 9.25 7.55 -5.69
N ARG A 143 10.31 7.89 -6.41
CA ARG A 143 11.21 8.99 -6.00
C ARG A 143 10.52 10.33 -5.79
N GLU A 144 9.78 10.80 -6.78
CA GLU A 144 9.10 12.09 -6.69
C GLU A 144 7.89 12.02 -5.75
N GLN A 145 7.13 10.92 -5.82
CA GLN A 145 5.95 10.74 -4.98
C GLN A 145 6.34 10.60 -3.50
N ASP A 146 7.37 9.83 -3.18
CA ASP A 146 7.85 9.67 -1.80
C ASP A 146 8.44 10.97 -1.26
N ARG A 147 9.13 11.76 -2.10
CA ARG A 147 9.62 13.10 -1.73
C ARG A 147 8.46 14.04 -1.38
N LEU A 148 7.41 14.07 -2.22
CA LEU A 148 6.22 14.90 -1.97
C LEU A 148 5.46 14.43 -0.71
N ASP A 149 5.32 13.13 -0.52
CA ASP A 149 4.64 12.57 0.66
C ASP A 149 5.45 12.80 1.95
N TYR A 150 6.78 12.75 1.89
CA TYR A 150 7.64 13.11 3.01
C TYR A 150 7.49 14.59 3.41
N GLN A 151 7.42 15.52 2.44
CA GLN A 151 7.17 16.93 2.72
C GLN A 151 5.78 17.15 3.34
N ALA A 152 4.78 16.41 2.88
CA ALA A 152 3.45 16.42 3.50
C ALA A 152 3.50 15.91 4.93
N PHE A 153 4.23 14.82 5.20
CA PHE A 153 4.46 14.30 6.56
C PHE A 153 5.10 15.35 7.48
N LEU A 154 6.15 16.04 7.04
CA LEU A 154 6.79 17.10 7.83
C LEU A 154 5.78 18.19 8.21
N THR A 155 4.96 18.63 7.25
CA THR A 155 3.91 19.63 7.47
C THR A 155 2.85 19.17 8.45
N GLU A 156 2.32 17.95 8.29
CA GLU A 156 1.28 17.36 9.13
C GLU A 156 1.74 17.18 10.58
N TRP A 157 3.00 16.82 10.78
CA TRP A 157 3.57 16.53 12.10
C TRP A 157 4.30 17.73 12.70
N HIS A 158 4.29 18.89 12.02
CA HIS A 158 4.96 20.10 12.45
C HIS A 158 6.46 19.94 12.72
N PHE A 159 7.12 19.08 11.93
CA PHE A 159 8.58 18.93 11.94
C PHE A 159 9.24 19.83 10.92
N THR A 160 10.45 20.30 11.25
CA THR A 160 11.37 20.89 10.26
C THR A 160 12.39 19.84 9.81
N GLU A 161 12.99 20.06 8.64
CA GLU A 161 14.06 19.20 8.13
C GLU A 161 15.24 19.11 9.12
N GLU A 162 15.60 20.25 9.74
CA GLU A 162 16.69 20.31 10.72
C GLU A 162 16.38 19.47 11.96
N GLN A 163 15.14 19.45 12.44
CA GLN A 163 14.72 18.62 13.57
C GLN A 163 14.83 17.14 13.22
N VAL A 164 14.38 16.76 12.02
CA VAL A 164 14.51 15.36 11.55
C VAL A 164 15.98 14.98 11.41
N GLN A 165 16.80 15.85 10.81
CA GLN A 165 18.24 15.60 10.68
C GLN A 165 18.93 15.45 12.05
N ALA A 166 18.57 16.27 13.03
CA ALA A 166 19.10 16.15 14.39
C ALA A 166 18.72 14.81 15.04
N MET A 167 17.46 14.35 14.89
CA MET A 167 17.04 13.02 15.36
C MET A 167 17.77 11.88 14.65
N VAL A 168 18.01 12.06 13.36
CA VAL A 168 18.71 11.11 12.52
C VAL A 168 20.18 11.01 12.88
N GLN A 169 20.86 12.12 13.17
CA GLN A 169 22.28 12.18 13.52
C GLN A 169 22.56 11.77 14.98
N ASN A 170 21.55 11.80 15.85
CA ASN A 170 21.70 11.32 17.22
C ASN A 170 21.93 9.80 17.22
N THR A 171 23.04 9.37 17.79
CA THR A 171 23.41 7.95 17.95
C THR A 171 23.42 7.48 19.40
N ASP A 172 23.09 8.35 20.36
CA ASP A 172 23.16 8.03 21.81
C ASP A 172 22.19 6.92 22.20
N ASP A 173 21.09 6.78 21.45
CA ASP A 173 20.09 5.73 21.65
C ASP A 173 20.23 4.57 20.64
N LEU A 174 21.31 4.52 19.84
CA LEU A 174 21.53 3.44 18.87
C LEU A 174 22.24 2.26 19.53
N ILE A 175 21.67 1.07 19.31
CA ILE A 175 22.25 -0.21 19.72
C ILE A 175 22.40 -1.12 18.51
N ASP A 176 23.36 -2.03 18.54
CA ASP A 176 23.59 -2.99 17.47
C ASP A 176 22.48 -4.05 17.41
N LEU A 177 22.24 -4.58 16.21
CA LEU A 177 21.45 -5.79 16.03
C LEU A 177 22.32 -7.02 16.35
N PRO A 178 21.77 -8.04 17.02
CA PRO A 178 22.45 -9.32 17.18
C PRO A 178 22.84 -9.95 15.82
N ASP A 179 23.88 -10.79 15.81
CA ASP A 179 24.39 -11.48 14.61
C ASP A 179 23.32 -12.29 13.87
N PHE A 180 22.27 -12.71 14.55
CA PHE A 180 21.10 -13.37 13.94
C PHE A 180 20.48 -12.55 12.79
N TYR A 181 20.63 -11.23 12.82
CA TYR A 181 20.10 -10.29 11.83
C TYR A 181 21.16 -9.86 10.79
N ALA A 182 22.29 -10.60 10.67
CA ALA A 182 23.37 -10.31 9.71
C ALA A 182 22.93 -10.36 8.22
N HIS A 183 21.71 -10.87 7.95
CA HIS A 183 21.08 -10.81 6.64
C HIS A 183 20.47 -9.45 6.29
N LEU A 184 20.55 -8.48 7.19
CA LEU A 184 20.17 -7.08 6.96
C LEU A 184 21.44 -6.25 6.78
N SER A 185 21.55 -5.56 5.66
CA SER A 185 22.73 -4.76 5.30
C SER A 185 22.40 -3.29 5.12
N LEU A 186 23.33 -2.43 5.53
CA LEU A 186 23.25 -0.98 5.27
C LEU A 186 23.95 -0.68 3.94
N LYS A 187 23.24 0.03 3.05
CA LYS A 187 23.76 0.46 1.74
C LYS A 187 23.29 1.89 1.45
N ASP A 188 23.94 2.55 0.51
CA ASP A 188 23.45 3.84 0.01
C ASP A 188 22.06 3.66 -0.60
N SER A 189 21.13 4.51 -0.17
CA SER A 189 19.74 4.48 -0.59
C SER A 189 19.48 5.41 -1.76
N ALA A 190 18.66 4.95 -2.70
CA ALA A 190 18.15 5.82 -3.75
C ALA A 190 17.08 6.82 -3.24
N ILE A 191 16.53 6.60 -2.03
CA ILE A 191 15.53 7.46 -1.39
C ILE A 191 16.24 8.59 -0.65
N ALA A 192 17.01 8.27 0.39
CA ALA A 192 17.76 9.25 1.17
C ALA A 192 18.90 8.58 1.97
N GLY A 193 20.11 9.14 1.88
CA GLY A 193 21.27 8.72 2.68
C GLY A 193 21.55 7.21 2.63
N GLN A 194 21.53 6.56 3.81
CA GLN A 194 21.65 5.11 3.93
C GLN A 194 20.26 4.47 4.14
N GLY A 195 20.06 3.29 3.56
CA GLY A 195 18.89 2.45 3.72
C GLY A 195 19.23 1.09 4.32
N LEU A 196 18.24 0.41 4.88
CA LEU A 196 18.34 -0.97 5.32
C LEU A 196 17.82 -1.89 4.23
N PHE A 197 18.62 -2.88 3.85
CA PHE A 197 18.32 -3.83 2.76
C PHE A 197 18.27 -5.25 3.27
N SER A 198 17.43 -6.08 2.65
CA SER A 198 17.48 -7.53 2.88
C SER A 198 18.46 -8.20 1.94
N ASP A 199 19.27 -9.13 2.43
CA ASP A 199 20.15 -9.97 1.64
C ASP A 199 19.56 -11.39 1.41
N ILE A 200 18.34 -11.66 1.92
CA ILE A 200 17.60 -12.91 1.77
C ILE A 200 16.15 -12.68 1.36
N ASP A 201 15.47 -13.74 0.93
CA ASP A 201 14.01 -13.75 0.78
C ASP A 201 13.34 -13.70 2.16
N ILE A 202 12.43 -12.74 2.38
CA ILE A 202 11.58 -12.66 3.59
C ILE A 202 10.12 -12.74 3.14
N PRO A 203 9.36 -13.77 3.57
CA PRO A 203 7.93 -13.87 3.27
C PRO A 203 7.13 -12.69 3.85
N ALA A 204 5.95 -12.44 3.29
CA ALA A 204 4.98 -11.51 3.87
C ALA A 204 4.60 -11.90 5.31
N ASP A 205 4.16 -10.93 6.10
CA ASP A 205 3.68 -11.09 7.47
C ASP A 205 4.72 -11.71 8.44
N LYS A 206 6.00 -11.43 8.21
CA LYS A 206 7.09 -11.90 9.08
C LYS A 206 7.72 -10.76 9.85
N VAL A 207 8.01 -11.03 11.11
CA VAL A 207 8.88 -10.17 11.93
C VAL A 207 10.27 -10.24 11.33
N ILE A 208 10.78 -9.07 10.91
CA ILE A 208 12.10 -8.93 10.28
C ILE A 208 13.17 -8.72 11.35
N ALA A 209 13.01 -7.69 12.18
CA ALA A 209 13.95 -7.33 13.23
C ALA A 209 13.28 -6.41 14.26
N PRO A 210 13.85 -6.30 15.47
CA PRO A 210 13.44 -5.25 16.40
C PRO A 210 13.89 -3.89 15.86
N ALA A 211 12.98 -2.93 15.80
CA ALA A 211 13.27 -1.54 15.44
C ALA A 211 13.66 -0.69 16.66
N ARG A 212 13.08 -1.01 17.83
CA ARG A 212 13.40 -0.38 19.11
C ARG A 212 13.30 -1.42 20.23
N VAL A 213 14.29 -1.45 21.13
CA VAL A 213 14.34 -2.35 22.28
C VAL A 213 14.63 -1.53 23.54
N ALA A 214 13.82 -1.66 24.57
CA ALA A 214 13.95 -0.91 25.83
C ALA A 214 14.18 0.60 25.60
N GLY A 215 13.44 1.18 24.67
CA GLY A 215 13.53 2.61 24.31
C GLY A 215 14.69 2.99 23.39
N LYS A 216 15.60 2.06 23.02
CA LYS A 216 16.77 2.31 22.17
C LYS A 216 16.53 1.81 20.74
N ARG A 217 16.94 2.62 19.74
CA ARG A 217 16.83 2.25 18.33
C ARG A 217 17.90 1.23 17.93
N THR A 218 17.52 0.32 17.05
CA THR A 218 18.44 -0.56 16.32
C THR A 218 18.66 -0.01 14.90
N PRO A 219 19.54 -0.60 14.07
CA PRO A 219 19.61 -0.30 12.65
C PRO A 219 18.26 -0.40 11.94
N ALA A 220 17.38 -1.35 12.30
CA ALA A 220 16.04 -1.47 11.73
C ALA A 220 15.07 -0.34 12.16
N GLY A 221 15.35 0.34 13.27
CA GLY A 221 14.61 1.54 13.67
C GLY A 221 15.23 2.85 13.20
N ARG A 222 16.48 2.78 12.69
CA ARG A 222 17.25 3.98 12.34
C ARG A 222 17.39 4.20 10.84
N TYR A 223 17.52 3.13 10.05
CA TYR A 223 17.90 3.20 8.64
C TYR A 223 16.80 2.74 7.68
N VAL A 224 15.57 2.57 8.15
CA VAL A 224 14.43 2.37 7.25
C VAL A 224 13.96 3.72 6.73
N ASN A 225 13.92 3.86 5.41
CA ASN A 225 13.49 5.08 4.75
C ASN A 225 11.97 5.16 4.61
N HIS A 226 11.47 6.39 4.33
CA HIS A 226 10.07 6.65 4.09
C HIS A 226 9.64 6.21 2.70
N SER A 227 8.48 5.57 2.60
CA SER A 227 7.73 5.40 1.36
C SER A 227 6.24 5.59 1.59
N SER A 228 5.56 6.19 0.62
CA SER A 228 4.09 6.29 0.62
C SER A 228 3.42 4.96 0.25
N VAL A 229 4.19 4.02 -0.33
CA VAL A 229 3.80 2.62 -0.60
C VAL A 229 4.87 1.71 0.02
N PRO A 230 4.93 1.59 1.36
CA PRO A 230 5.99 0.88 2.06
C PRO A 230 5.85 -0.65 1.88
N ASN A 231 6.98 -1.37 2.03
CA ASN A 231 6.98 -2.83 2.10
C ASN A 231 7.02 -3.39 3.52
N CYS A 232 7.15 -2.51 4.52
CA CYS A 232 7.16 -2.88 5.93
C CYS A 232 6.25 -1.98 6.75
N ILE A 233 5.88 -2.46 7.95
CA ILE A 233 5.24 -1.68 9.02
C ILE A 233 6.02 -1.86 10.32
N MET A 234 5.81 -0.91 11.24
CA MET A 234 6.24 -1.05 12.63
C MET A 234 5.06 -1.47 13.52
N TRP A 235 5.34 -2.25 14.54
CA TRP A 235 4.36 -2.71 15.52
C TRP A 235 4.98 -2.72 16.93
N ALA A 236 4.26 -2.17 17.91
CA ALA A 236 4.68 -2.18 19.33
C ALA A 236 4.08 -3.40 20.04
N ASP A 237 4.91 -4.14 20.74
CA ASP A 237 4.46 -5.23 21.60
C ASP A 237 4.09 -4.75 23.02
N LYS A 238 3.63 -5.68 23.87
CA LYS A 238 3.23 -5.38 25.25
C LYS A 238 4.37 -4.92 26.15
N SER A 239 5.62 -5.15 25.74
CA SER A 239 6.83 -4.70 26.44
C SER A 239 7.28 -3.31 25.97
N ALA A 240 6.50 -2.66 25.11
CA ALA A 240 6.81 -1.40 24.46
C ALA A 240 8.01 -1.46 23.48
N ASP A 241 8.48 -2.66 23.14
CA ASP A 241 9.45 -2.83 22.06
C ASP A 241 8.76 -2.70 20.71
N ILE A 242 9.47 -2.17 19.71
CA ILE A 242 8.95 -1.96 18.37
C ILE A 242 9.62 -2.92 17.39
N TRP A 243 8.82 -3.58 16.58
CA TRP A 243 9.23 -4.58 15.61
C TRP A 243 8.94 -4.11 14.19
N LEU A 244 9.84 -4.43 13.27
CA LEU A 244 9.65 -4.25 11.82
C LEU A 244 9.06 -5.53 11.25
N ILE A 245 7.96 -5.42 10.49
CA ILE A 245 7.20 -6.54 9.93
C ILE A 245 7.05 -6.33 8.42
N SER A 246 7.28 -7.38 7.63
CA SER A 246 7.07 -7.36 6.19
C SER A 246 5.59 -7.34 5.82
N LEU A 247 5.20 -6.49 4.87
CA LEU A 247 3.84 -6.44 4.28
C LEU A 247 3.70 -7.36 3.07
N TYR A 248 4.80 -7.54 2.34
CA TYR A 248 4.90 -8.32 1.11
C TYR A 248 6.11 -9.23 1.19
N ASN A 249 6.23 -10.16 0.22
CA ASN A 249 7.47 -10.89 0.03
C ASN A 249 8.59 -9.92 -0.37
N ILE A 250 9.66 -9.91 0.41
CA ILE A 250 10.85 -9.07 0.20
C ILE A 250 11.91 -9.96 -0.44
N LYS A 251 12.57 -9.45 -1.47
CA LYS A 251 13.63 -10.15 -2.20
C LYS A 251 15.02 -9.68 -1.76
N PRO A 252 16.06 -10.50 -1.97
CA PRO A 252 17.44 -10.04 -1.79
C PRO A 252 17.72 -8.77 -2.61
N GLY A 253 18.22 -7.74 -1.95
CA GLY A 253 18.50 -6.43 -2.55
C GLY A 253 17.37 -5.41 -2.45
N ASP A 254 16.18 -5.78 -1.96
CA ASP A 254 15.11 -4.82 -1.71
C ASP A 254 15.44 -3.95 -0.49
N GLU A 255 15.21 -2.64 -0.63
CA GLU A 255 15.26 -1.69 0.49
C GLU A 255 14.01 -1.85 1.35
N LEU A 256 14.17 -1.91 2.67
CA LEU A 256 13.09 -1.95 3.63
C LEU A 256 12.59 -0.53 3.87
N THR A 257 11.30 -0.28 3.67
CA THR A 257 10.67 1.03 3.80
C THR A 257 9.45 0.99 4.68
N VAL A 258 9.18 2.09 5.38
CA VAL A 258 7.98 2.29 6.21
C VAL A 258 7.31 3.63 5.89
N ASP A 259 6.04 3.76 6.21
CA ASP A 259 5.42 5.08 6.27
C ASP A 259 5.77 5.75 7.61
N TYR A 260 6.42 6.90 7.56
CA TYR A 260 6.84 7.62 8.77
C TYR A 260 5.67 8.08 9.65
N ARG A 261 4.47 8.26 9.11
CA ARG A 261 3.27 8.53 9.90
C ARG A 261 2.90 7.33 10.76
N GLN A 262 2.88 6.14 10.15
CA GLN A 262 2.60 4.88 10.83
C GLN A 262 3.67 4.58 11.87
N ALA A 263 4.95 4.70 11.52
CA ALA A 263 6.06 4.50 12.43
C ALA A 263 6.03 5.49 13.62
N GLY A 264 5.70 6.76 13.36
CA GLY A 264 5.56 7.79 14.38
C GLY A 264 4.46 7.49 15.40
N GLN A 265 3.29 7.02 14.94
CA GLN A 265 2.20 6.63 15.84
C GLN A 265 2.57 5.44 16.71
N VAL A 266 3.21 4.42 16.14
CA VAL A 266 3.69 3.26 16.90
C VAL A 266 4.71 3.67 17.96
N ASN A 267 5.60 4.63 17.66
CA ASN A 267 6.52 5.18 18.65
C ASN A 267 5.79 5.90 19.79
N ILE A 268 4.73 6.67 19.51
CA ILE A 268 3.90 7.31 20.54
C ILE A 268 3.17 6.27 21.38
N GLU A 269 2.63 5.22 20.77
CA GLU A 269 1.98 4.11 21.46
C GLU A 269 2.97 3.37 22.38
N SER A 270 4.16 3.04 21.87
CA SER A 270 5.23 2.41 22.64
C SER A 270 5.58 3.24 23.91
N LEU A 271 5.69 4.57 23.77
CA LEU A 271 5.95 5.44 24.94
C LEU A 271 4.80 5.41 25.96
N ARG A 272 3.55 5.27 25.53
CA ARG A 272 2.38 5.13 26.43
C ARG A 272 2.34 3.78 27.14
N LEU A 273 2.81 2.72 26.48
CA LEU A 273 2.89 1.37 27.06
C LEU A 273 4.04 1.27 28.10
N ALA A 274 5.11 2.07 27.92
CA ALA A 274 6.25 2.10 28.82
C ALA A 274 6.04 2.98 30.06
N ALA A 275 5.02 3.84 30.10
CA ALA A 275 4.69 4.77 31.19
C ALA A 275 3.77 4.11 32.24
#